data_8583851da0a71188955f3e883d2534a1
#
_entry.id   8583851da0a71188955f3e883d2534a1
#
_cell.length_a   1.000
_cell.length_b   1.000
_cell.length_c   1.000
_cell.angle_alpha   90.00
_cell.angle_beta   90.00
_cell.angle_gamma   90.00
#
_symmetry.space_group_name_H-M   'P 1'
#
loop_
_entity.id
_entity.type
_entity.pdbx_description
1 polymer ?
#
loop_
_entity_poly.entity_id
_entity_poly.type
_entity_poly.pdbx_seq_one_letter_code
_entity_poly.pdbx_strand_id
1 'polypeptide(L)'
;MIVIMPPASFSHHMSLLMKKLLVLALLLLPCLSAQAAETSQAKTGAAMTKAAATLAASLSPSDAAKIMLKYDDPRRTDWHNIPKPERKGLPLRDMSSDLKDLTHELLKASLSASGYEKATRIMSLENNLFEDEKKAKTAPLRDPQRYFLSIFGTPAATGTWGYSFEGHHLSLNFVVKDGAVISDTPSFWGANPTIVRDFVTGGPAVGTRTLAAEEEHGFELVNALDAEQKKDAIVSDKAPAEYRAGGQPQPPVSAPEGIAADKLTEAQKKILWSLIEAYNSHLTEDVAAANLEEIEADGFKRVYFGWWGATEPGVGHYYRVQGPSFVLEFVNYQNGVGDTKANHIHSVWRSLKGDFALPLDSAK
;
A
#
# COMPACT_ATOMS: atom_id res chain seq x y z
N MET A 1 83.06 -18.28 27.27
CA MET A 1 82.11 -19.36 26.98
C MET A 1 80.75 -18.76 27.33
N ILE A 2 80.10 -18.21 26.34
CA ILE A 2 78.79 -17.54 26.51
C ILE A 2 77.75 -18.50 26.01
N VAL A 3 76.86 -18.93 26.89
CA VAL A 3 75.73 -19.83 26.57
C VAL A 3 74.54 -18.94 26.14
N ILE A 4 74.12 -19.10 24.88
CA ILE A 4 72.94 -18.45 24.34
C ILE A 4 71.72 -19.42 24.50
N MET A 5 70.72 -18.99 25.28
CA MET A 5 69.42 -19.71 25.34
C MET A 5 68.49 -19.27 24.19
N PRO A 6 67.67 -20.17 23.61
CA PRO A 6 66.71 -19.78 22.59
C PRO A 6 65.44 -19.15 23.18
N PRO A 7 64.72 -18.31 22.43
CA PRO A 7 63.50 -17.67 22.89
C PRO A 7 62.32 -18.61 22.90
N ALA A 8 61.49 -18.49 23.94
CA ALA A 8 60.27 -19.24 24.16
C ALA A 8 59.17 -18.86 23.14
N SER A 9 58.48 -19.86 22.61
CA SER A 9 57.35 -19.76 21.69
C SER A 9 56.08 -19.28 22.43
N PHE A 10 55.74 -18.02 22.26
CA PHE A 10 54.49 -17.41 22.75
C PHE A 10 53.62 -16.93 21.58
N SER A 11 53.12 -17.83 20.73
CA SER A 11 52.37 -17.38 19.54
C SER A 11 51.15 -18.22 19.13
N HIS A 12 50.78 -19.28 19.85
CA HIS A 12 49.69 -20.15 19.34
C HIS A 12 48.36 -20.08 20.10
N HIS A 13 48.26 -19.45 21.26
CA HIS A 13 47.01 -19.43 22.02
C HIS A 13 46.14 -18.18 21.81
N MET A 14 46.68 -17.06 21.31
CA MET A 14 45.93 -15.86 21.05
C MET A 14 45.09 -15.94 19.76
N SER A 15 45.50 -16.72 18.77
CA SER A 15 44.82 -16.87 17.48
C SER A 15 43.47 -17.60 17.57
N LEU A 16 43.35 -18.55 18.51
CA LEU A 16 42.11 -19.35 18.64
C LEU A 16 41.00 -18.61 19.38
N LEU A 17 41.33 -17.73 20.34
CA LEU A 17 40.37 -16.94 21.09
C LEU A 17 39.80 -15.81 20.23
N MET A 18 40.63 -15.14 19.42
CA MET A 18 40.14 -14.10 18.47
C MET A 18 39.29 -14.69 17.34
N LYS A 19 39.59 -15.87 16.82
CA LYS A 19 38.77 -16.54 15.80
C LYS A 19 37.41 -16.97 16.35
N LYS A 20 37.33 -17.40 17.60
CA LYS A 20 36.04 -17.73 18.27
C LYS A 20 35.20 -16.51 18.57
N LEU A 21 35.78 -15.37 18.90
CA LEU A 21 35.06 -14.09 19.09
C LEU A 21 34.56 -13.50 17.78
N LEU A 22 35.29 -13.65 16.66
CA LEU A 22 34.85 -13.17 15.35
C LEU A 22 33.69 -14.01 14.77
N VAL A 23 33.69 -15.32 15.00
CA VAL A 23 32.59 -16.21 14.57
C VAL A 23 31.34 -15.99 15.41
N LEU A 24 31.47 -15.65 16.70
CA LEU A 24 30.34 -15.33 17.57
C LEU A 24 29.70 -13.98 17.20
N ALA A 25 30.50 -13.00 16.75
CA ALA A 25 30.02 -11.69 16.31
C ALA A 25 29.29 -11.77 14.94
N LEU A 26 29.70 -12.67 14.04
CA LEU A 26 29.02 -12.85 12.74
C LEU A 26 27.71 -13.65 12.84
N LEU A 27 27.50 -14.44 13.89
CA LEU A 27 26.26 -15.18 14.11
C LEU A 27 25.17 -14.37 14.85
N LEU A 28 25.54 -13.22 15.43
CA LEU A 28 24.60 -12.32 16.13
C LEU A 28 24.03 -11.18 15.24
N LEU A 29 24.70 -10.90 14.11
CA LEU A 29 24.26 -9.83 13.20
C LEU A 29 22.89 -10.08 12.50
N PRO A 30 22.51 -11.30 12.06
CA PRO A 30 21.19 -11.51 11.49
C PRO A 30 20.05 -11.50 12.51
N CYS A 31 20.32 -11.73 13.80
CA CYS A 31 19.30 -11.61 14.84
C CYS A 31 19.01 -10.16 15.23
N LEU A 32 20.01 -9.26 15.16
CA LEU A 32 19.80 -7.85 15.48
C LEU A 32 19.01 -7.10 14.39
N SER A 33 19.21 -7.48 13.11
CA SER A 33 18.47 -6.87 12.01
C SER A 33 17.00 -7.33 11.96
N ALA A 34 16.73 -8.61 12.26
CA ALA A 34 15.36 -9.10 12.35
C ALA A 34 14.60 -8.48 13.55
N GLN A 35 15.27 -8.30 14.68
CA GLN A 35 14.68 -7.68 15.87
C GLN A 35 14.50 -6.16 15.73
N ALA A 36 15.34 -5.48 14.96
CA ALA A 36 15.17 -4.05 14.62
C ALA A 36 13.99 -3.83 13.66
N ALA A 37 13.76 -4.74 12.71
CA ALA A 37 12.60 -4.69 11.82
C ALA A 37 11.28 -4.97 12.56
N GLU A 38 11.25 -5.92 13.51
CA GLU A 38 10.08 -6.14 14.39
C GLU A 38 9.78 -4.91 15.28
N THR A 39 10.81 -4.17 15.70
CA THR A 39 10.62 -2.93 16.48
C THR A 39 10.17 -1.73 15.67
N SER A 40 10.42 -1.70 14.34
CA SER A 40 10.03 -0.56 13.51
C SER A 40 8.52 -0.48 13.32
N GLN A 41 7.85 -1.55 12.95
CA GLN A 41 6.39 -1.61 12.75
C GLN A 41 5.57 -1.63 14.06
N ALA A 42 6.22 -1.81 15.21
CA ALA A 42 5.58 -1.84 16.51
C ALA A 42 5.06 -0.46 16.97
N LYS A 43 5.69 0.63 16.54
CA LYS A 43 5.25 1.99 16.86
C LYS A 43 3.85 2.24 16.29
N THR A 44 3.66 1.98 15.01
CA THR A 44 2.35 2.11 14.36
C THR A 44 1.35 1.09 14.88
N GLY A 45 1.74 -0.18 15.04
CA GLY A 45 0.86 -1.21 15.59
C GLY A 45 0.33 -0.89 16.97
N ALA A 46 1.16 -0.33 17.87
CA ALA A 46 0.73 0.13 19.17
C ALA A 46 -0.22 1.34 19.11
N ALA A 47 0.06 2.32 18.25
CA ALA A 47 -0.81 3.48 18.03
C ALA A 47 -2.19 3.05 17.48
N MET A 48 -2.21 2.20 16.47
CA MET A 48 -3.43 1.62 15.90
C MET A 48 -4.22 0.84 16.95
N THR A 49 -3.55 -0.01 17.73
CA THR A 49 -4.19 -0.80 18.79
C THR A 49 -4.85 0.10 19.82
N LYS A 50 -4.17 1.16 20.27
CA LYS A 50 -4.74 2.14 21.20
C LYS A 50 -5.97 2.83 20.61
N ALA A 51 -5.89 3.33 19.38
CA ALA A 51 -7.00 4.02 18.72
C ALA A 51 -8.20 3.08 18.53
N ALA A 52 -7.98 1.86 18.02
CA ALA A 52 -9.03 0.87 17.81
C ALA A 52 -9.65 0.38 19.10
N ALA A 53 -8.88 0.20 20.19
CA ALA A 53 -9.41 -0.19 21.50
C ALA A 53 -10.26 0.94 22.10
N THR A 54 -9.85 2.21 21.98
CA THR A 54 -10.64 3.36 22.42
C THR A 54 -11.97 3.45 21.66
N LEU A 55 -11.92 3.27 20.34
CA LEU A 55 -13.12 3.22 19.50
C LEU A 55 -14.04 2.07 19.92
N ALA A 56 -13.50 0.85 20.05
CA ALA A 56 -14.28 -0.33 20.44
C ALA A 56 -14.98 -0.16 21.81
N ALA A 57 -14.32 0.50 22.77
CA ALA A 57 -14.88 0.79 24.08
C ALA A 57 -16.02 1.82 24.06
N SER A 58 -16.13 2.65 23.02
CA SER A 58 -17.18 3.67 22.86
C SER A 58 -18.42 3.18 22.13
N LEU A 59 -18.39 1.97 21.56
CA LEU A 59 -19.46 1.45 20.71
C LEU A 59 -20.74 1.17 21.51
N SER A 60 -21.88 1.60 20.95
CA SER A 60 -23.16 1.06 21.35
C SER A 60 -23.27 -0.43 20.97
N PRO A 61 -24.14 -1.23 21.63
CA PRO A 61 -24.36 -2.61 21.21
C PRO A 61 -24.74 -2.78 19.74
N SER A 62 -25.51 -1.84 19.19
CA SER A 62 -25.92 -1.85 17.78
C SER A 62 -24.78 -1.55 16.83
N ASP A 63 -23.87 -0.64 17.17
CA ASP A 63 -22.70 -0.29 16.36
C ASP A 63 -21.64 -1.39 16.46
N ALA A 64 -21.44 -1.93 17.65
CA ALA A 64 -20.55 -3.08 17.87
C ALA A 64 -20.94 -4.28 17.02
N ALA A 65 -22.24 -4.58 16.91
CA ALA A 65 -22.73 -5.67 16.06
C ALA A 65 -22.39 -5.49 14.56
N LYS A 66 -22.19 -4.26 14.11
CA LYS A 66 -21.83 -3.94 12.70
C LYS A 66 -20.33 -3.84 12.51
N ILE A 67 -19.60 -3.21 13.46
CA ILE A 67 -18.17 -2.91 13.34
C ILE A 67 -17.30 -4.07 13.78
N MET A 68 -17.63 -4.71 14.92
CA MET A 68 -16.79 -5.76 15.55
C MET A 68 -17.13 -7.14 15.00
N LEU A 69 -16.25 -7.67 14.19
CA LEU A 69 -16.40 -8.97 13.56
C LEU A 69 -15.36 -9.95 14.13
N LYS A 70 -15.59 -11.25 13.98
CA LYS A 70 -14.57 -12.26 14.31
C LYS A 70 -13.39 -12.11 13.38
N TYR A 71 -12.17 -12.44 13.86
CA TYR A 71 -10.97 -12.34 13.02
C TYR A 71 -11.04 -13.29 11.81
N ASP A 72 -11.65 -14.44 11.96
CA ASP A 72 -11.89 -15.45 10.93
C ASP A 72 -13.18 -15.24 10.11
N ASP A 73 -13.87 -14.10 10.28
CA ASP A 73 -15.05 -13.77 9.50
C ASP A 73 -14.67 -13.72 8.00
N PRO A 74 -15.36 -14.46 7.12
CA PRO A 74 -15.02 -14.50 5.69
C PRO A 74 -15.12 -13.14 4.99
N ARG A 75 -15.92 -12.21 5.55
CA ARG A 75 -15.99 -10.83 5.04
C ARG A 75 -14.69 -10.06 5.21
N ARG A 76 -13.73 -10.52 6.00
CA ARG A 76 -12.42 -9.88 6.16
C ARG A 76 -11.67 -9.75 4.82
N THR A 77 -11.83 -10.70 3.95
CA THR A 77 -11.19 -10.73 2.63
C THR A 77 -12.10 -10.24 1.48
N ASP A 78 -13.37 -9.95 1.76
CA ASP A 78 -14.27 -9.32 0.79
C ASP A 78 -14.03 -7.80 0.77
N TRP A 79 -13.19 -7.35 -0.16
CA TRP A 79 -12.87 -5.96 -0.36
C TRP A 79 -13.28 -5.49 -1.76
N HIS A 80 -13.59 -4.21 -1.92
CA HIS A 80 -13.91 -3.67 -3.24
C HIS A 80 -13.82 -2.14 -3.27
N ASN A 81 -13.52 -1.61 -4.46
CA ASN A 81 -13.37 -0.17 -4.74
C ASN A 81 -14.55 0.45 -5.50
N ILE A 82 -15.51 -0.36 -5.99
CA ILE A 82 -16.67 0.15 -6.75
C ILE A 82 -17.74 0.75 -5.84
N PRO A 83 -18.67 1.57 -6.35
CA PRO A 83 -19.75 2.18 -5.57
C PRO A 83 -20.84 1.16 -5.23
N LYS A 84 -20.56 0.21 -4.33
CA LYS A 84 -21.54 -0.78 -3.85
C LYS A 84 -22.60 -0.12 -2.95
N PRO A 85 -23.88 -0.52 -3.04
CA PRO A 85 -24.92 -0.03 -2.15
C PRO A 85 -24.67 -0.41 -0.69
N GLU A 86 -24.16 -1.60 -0.45
CA GLU A 86 -23.88 -2.14 0.88
C GLU A 86 -22.45 -2.71 0.95
N ARG A 87 -21.86 -2.59 2.13
CA ARG A 87 -20.56 -3.14 2.49
C ARG A 87 -20.60 -3.68 3.91
N LYS A 88 -19.62 -4.50 4.29
CA LYS A 88 -19.39 -4.85 5.69
C LYS A 88 -19.09 -3.59 6.52
N GLY A 89 -19.42 -3.62 7.80
CA GLY A 89 -19.12 -2.54 8.73
C GLY A 89 -20.21 -1.48 8.85
N LEU A 90 -19.85 -0.36 9.46
CA LEU A 90 -20.71 0.80 9.66
C LEU A 90 -20.18 1.99 8.85
N PRO A 91 -21.02 2.62 8.01
CA PRO A 91 -20.59 3.81 7.26
C PRO A 91 -20.54 5.05 8.18
N LEU A 92 -19.62 5.95 7.90
CA LEU A 92 -19.45 7.20 8.65
C LEU A 92 -20.76 7.96 8.81
N ARG A 93 -21.61 8.03 7.78
CA ARG A 93 -22.88 8.76 7.83
C ARG A 93 -23.84 8.28 8.93
N ASP A 94 -23.74 7.01 9.33
CA ASP A 94 -24.57 6.39 10.36
C ASP A 94 -23.92 6.42 11.74
N MET A 95 -22.69 6.95 11.86
CA MET A 95 -21.96 7.11 13.11
C MET A 95 -22.33 8.41 13.82
N SER A 96 -22.27 8.42 15.15
CA SER A 96 -22.28 9.66 15.93
C SER A 96 -21.04 10.51 15.61
N SER A 97 -21.04 11.79 15.98
CA SER A 97 -19.88 12.68 15.80
C SER A 97 -18.64 12.09 16.46
N ASP A 98 -18.76 11.68 17.72
CA ASP A 98 -17.64 11.14 18.50
C ASP A 98 -17.08 9.86 17.87
N LEU A 99 -17.95 8.99 17.35
CA LEU A 99 -17.49 7.76 16.68
C LEU A 99 -16.81 8.05 15.34
N LYS A 100 -17.25 9.07 14.60
CA LYS A 100 -16.53 9.56 13.40
C LYS A 100 -15.14 10.04 13.77
N ASP A 101 -15.02 10.86 14.81
CA ASP A 101 -13.73 11.39 15.27
C ASP A 101 -12.78 10.25 15.66
N LEU A 102 -13.27 9.25 16.41
CA LEU A 102 -12.48 8.07 16.77
C LEU A 102 -12.08 7.22 15.55
N THR A 103 -12.94 7.14 14.53
CA THR A 103 -12.61 6.48 13.26
C THR A 103 -11.51 7.24 12.52
N HIS A 104 -11.57 8.55 12.47
CA HIS A 104 -10.51 9.37 11.90
C HIS A 104 -9.20 9.28 12.70
N GLU A 105 -9.24 9.16 14.03
CA GLU A 105 -8.03 8.92 14.84
C GLU A 105 -7.40 7.55 14.53
N LEU A 106 -8.19 6.50 14.27
CA LEU A 106 -7.65 5.22 13.82
C LEU A 106 -6.98 5.33 12.46
N LEU A 107 -7.57 6.05 11.51
CA LEU A 107 -6.96 6.30 10.20
C LEU A 107 -5.65 7.09 10.32
N LYS A 108 -5.59 8.12 11.16
CA LYS A 108 -4.37 8.89 11.43
C LYS A 108 -3.29 8.06 12.12
N ALA A 109 -3.67 7.07 12.93
CA ALA A 109 -2.73 6.15 13.54
C ALA A 109 -2.12 5.14 12.55
N SER A 110 -2.77 4.93 11.41
CA SER A 110 -2.39 3.94 10.39
C SER A 110 -1.70 4.55 9.17
N LEU A 111 -1.93 5.82 8.92
CA LEU A 111 -1.48 6.54 7.73
C LEU A 111 -0.52 7.67 8.10
N SER A 112 0.32 8.04 7.16
CA SER A 112 1.06 9.30 7.23
C SER A 112 0.09 10.50 7.16
N ALA A 113 0.58 11.68 7.50
CA ALA A 113 -0.23 12.91 7.35
C ALA A 113 -0.71 13.09 5.90
N SER A 114 0.18 12.86 4.91
CA SER A 114 -0.16 12.93 3.49
C SER A 114 -1.11 11.81 3.05
N GLY A 115 -0.97 10.61 3.60
CA GLY A 115 -1.86 9.48 3.35
C GLY A 115 -3.28 9.74 3.88
N TYR A 116 -3.38 10.26 5.10
CA TYR A 116 -4.67 10.66 5.67
C TYR A 116 -5.34 11.79 4.85
N GLU A 117 -4.57 12.81 4.45
CA GLU A 117 -5.06 13.86 3.58
C GLU A 117 -5.54 13.31 2.22
N LYS A 118 -4.78 12.39 1.62
CA LYS A 118 -5.14 11.73 0.36
C LYS A 118 -6.43 10.91 0.52
N ALA A 119 -6.58 10.14 1.60
CA ALA A 119 -7.80 9.37 1.89
C ALA A 119 -9.02 10.28 2.00
N THR A 120 -8.94 11.34 2.81
CA THR A 120 -10.04 12.30 2.97
C THR A 120 -10.37 13.06 1.69
N ARG A 121 -9.36 13.33 0.87
CA ARG A 121 -9.52 13.94 -0.45
C ARG A 121 -10.25 13.00 -1.42
N ILE A 122 -9.94 11.72 -1.44
CA ILE A 122 -10.68 10.70 -2.21
C ILE A 122 -12.15 10.68 -1.77
N MET A 123 -12.39 10.68 -0.47
CA MET A 123 -13.77 10.75 0.06
C MET A 123 -14.50 12.00 -0.43
N SER A 124 -13.85 13.16 -0.44
CA SER A 124 -14.45 14.42 -0.86
C SER A 124 -14.72 14.52 -2.37
N LEU A 125 -14.02 13.72 -3.21
CA LEU A 125 -14.30 13.60 -4.65
C LEU A 125 -15.71 13.06 -4.94
N GLU A 126 -16.35 12.39 -3.99
CA GLU A 126 -17.75 11.96 -4.12
C GLU A 126 -18.69 13.13 -4.34
N ASN A 127 -18.38 14.33 -3.82
CA ASN A 127 -19.16 15.55 -4.08
C ASN A 127 -19.08 15.97 -5.56
N ASN A 128 -17.88 15.87 -6.18
CA ASN A 128 -17.71 16.17 -7.60
C ASN A 128 -18.47 15.17 -8.46
N LEU A 129 -18.34 13.88 -8.16
CA LEU A 129 -19.08 12.83 -8.87
C LEU A 129 -20.58 12.96 -8.72
N PHE A 130 -21.07 13.34 -7.54
CA PHE A 130 -22.50 13.59 -7.33
C PHE A 130 -23.02 14.70 -8.25
N GLU A 131 -22.32 15.83 -8.33
CA GLU A 131 -22.73 16.94 -9.20
C GLU A 131 -22.67 16.58 -10.69
N ASP A 132 -21.64 15.85 -11.09
CA ASP A 132 -21.46 15.39 -12.48
C ASP A 132 -22.54 14.38 -12.89
N GLU A 133 -22.81 13.38 -12.06
CA GLU A 133 -23.80 12.34 -12.33
C GLU A 133 -25.25 12.84 -12.18
N LYS A 134 -25.50 13.81 -11.30
CA LYS A 134 -26.79 14.50 -11.20
C LYS A 134 -27.17 15.17 -12.51
N LYS A 135 -26.19 15.79 -13.20
CA LYS A 135 -26.39 16.34 -14.55
C LYS A 135 -26.75 15.24 -15.55
N ALA A 136 -26.16 14.05 -15.41
CA ALA A 136 -26.38 12.90 -16.28
C ALA A 136 -27.63 12.07 -15.91
N LYS A 137 -28.38 12.42 -14.86
CA LYS A 137 -29.52 11.66 -14.31
C LYS A 137 -29.19 10.23 -13.86
N THR A 138 -27.94 9.95 -13.59
CA THR A 138 -27.44 8.63 -13.16
C THR A 138 -27.04 8.58 -11.69
N ALA A 139 -27.30 9.60 -10.92
CA ALA A 139 -26.82 9.82 -9.59
C ALA A 139 -27.33 8.78 -8.58
N PRO A 140 -26.52 7.86 -8.10
CA PRO A 140 -27.09 7.00 -7.07
C PRO A 140 -26.39 7.02 -5.73
N LEU A 141 -25.09 6.89 -5.61
CA LEU A 141 -24.52 6.47 -4.34
C LEU A 141 -23.30 7.31 -3.94
N ARG A 142 -23.24 8.55 -4.44
CA ARG A 142 -22.11 9.48 -4.21
C ARG A 142 -22.29 10.23 -2.91
N ASP A 143 -21.53 9.84 -1.90
CA ASP A 143 -21.61 10.44 -0.57
C ASP A 143 -20.25 10.28 0.13
N PRO A 144 -19.55 11.39 0.47
CA PRO A 144 -18.28 11.36 1.17
C PRO A 144 -18.34 10.71 2.56
N GLN A 145 -19.54 10.44 3.07
CA GLN A 145 -19.76 9.75 4.34
C GLN A 145 -20.07 8.24 4.18
N ARG A 146 -20.01 7.70 2.95
CA ARG A 146 -20.24 6.26 2.67
C ARG A 146 -18.96 5.47 2.63
N TYR A 147 -18.13 5.65 3.66
CA TYR A 147 -16.93 4.86 3.92
C TYR A 147 -17.16 4.07 5.19
N PHE A 148 -16.91 2.77 5.12
CA PHE A 148 -17.35 1.77 6.10
C PHE A 148 -16.15 1.29 6.92
N LEU A 149 -16.28 1.31 8.23
CA LEU A 149 -15.30 0.73 9.16
C LEU A 149 -15.75 -0.66 9.61
N SER A 150 -14.83 -1.62 9.53
CA SER A 150 -14.96 -2.95 10.15
C SER A 150 -13.68 -3.27 10.92
N ILE A 151 -13.82 -3.83 12.12
CA ILE A 151 -12.72 -4.32 12.95
C ILE A 151 -12.87 -5.83 13.10
N PHE A 152 -11.80 -6.58 12.85
CA PHE A 152 -11.76 -8.04 12.88
C PHE A 152 -10.92 -8.52 14.06
N GLY A 153 -11.51 -9.25 14.97
CA GLY A 153 -10.88 -9.65 16.22
C GLY A 153 -10.96 -8.56 17.28
N THR A 154 -10.20 -8.71 18.36
CA THR A 154 -10.17 -7.74 19.47
C THR A 154 -8.88 -6.93 19.42
N PRO A 155 -8.94 -5.59 19.28
CA PRO A 155 -7.76 -4.75 19.36
C PRO A 155 -7.08 -4.87 20.73
N ALA A 156 -5.89 -5.48 20.76
CA ALA A 156 -5.11 -5.72 21.97
C ALA A 156 -3.62 -5.73 21.65
N ALA A 157 -2.78 -5.55 22.67
CA ALA A 157 -1.32 -5.57 22.55
C ALA A 157 -0.77 -6.96 22.19
N THR A 158 -1.55 -8.02 22.43
CA THR A 158 -1.19 -9.40 22.09
C THR A 158 -2.31 -10.04 21.29
N GLY A 159 -1.97 -11.09 20.51
CA GLY A 159 -2.89 -11.75 19.60
C GLY A 159 -2.97 -11.03 18.25
N THR A 160 -3.94 -11.43 17.44
CA THR A 160 -4.10 -10.91 16.07
C THR A 160 -5.46 -10.24 15.90
N TRP A 161 -5.46 -9.04 15.36
CA TRP A 161 -6.64 -8.29 14.97
C TRP A 161 -6.35 -7.51 13.69
N GLY A 162 -7.38 -6.96 13.07
CA GLY A 162 -7.22 -6.12 11.90
C GLY A 162 -8.41 -5.21 11.70
N TYR A 163 -8.34 -4.33 10.72
CA TYR A 163 -9.48 -3.54 10.33
C TYR A 163 -9.48 -3.28 8.81
N SER A 164 -10.64 -2.99 8.27
CA SER A 164 -10.79 -2.40 6.95
C SER A 164 -11.56 -1.08 7.03
N PHE A 165 -11.12 -0.13 6.22
CA PHE A 165 -11.86 1.12 5.96
C PHE A 165 -12.02 1.24 4.45
N GLU A 166 -13.26 1.15 3.97
CA GLU A 166 -13.50 1.04 2.54
C GLU A 166 -14.74 1.78 2.06
N GLY A 167 -14.67 2.28 0.86
CA GLY A 167 -15.75 2.93 0.14
C GLY A 167 -15.48 2.95 -1.36
N HIS A 168 -16.13 3.84 -2.08
CA HIS A 168 -15.79 4.07 -3.47
C HIS A 168 -14.39 4.69 -3.56
N HIS A 169 -13.54 4.13 -4.40
CA HIS A 169 -12.16 4.56 -4.64
C HIS A 169 -11.19 4.49 -3.45
N LEU A 170 -11.57 3.87 -2.33
CA LEU A 170 -10.66 3.64 -1.22
C LEU A 170 -10.94 2.28 -0.59
N SER A 171 -9.89 1.49 -0.38
CA SER A 171 -9.95 0.26 0.42
C SER A 171 -8.62 0.06 1.13
N LEU A 172 -8.63 0.26 2.43
CA LEU A 172 -7.49 0.12 3.33
C LEU A 172 -7.71 -1.09 4.22
N ASN A 173 -6.73 -1.96 4.30
CA ASN A 173 -6.80 -3.21 5.06
C ASN A 173 -5.52 -3.39 5.85
N PHE A 174 -5.63 -3.47 7.18
CA PHE A 174 -4.49 -3.62 8.07
C PHE A 174 -4.67 -4.84 8.97
N VAL A 175 -3.56 -5.51 9.24
CA VAL A 175 -3.49 -6.59 10.25
C VAL A 175 -2.37 -6.30 11.22
N VAL A 176 -2.71 -6.37 12.50
CA VAL A 176 -1.77 -6.20 13.62
C VAL A 176 -1.69 -7.53 14.38
N LYS A 177 -0.47 -7.96 14.67
CA LYS A 177 -0.20 -9.14 15.48
C LYS A 177 0.83 -8.80 16.56
N ASP A 178 0.51 -9.11 17.80
CA ASP A 178 1.37 -8.90 18.97
C ASP A 178 1.96 -7.47 19.02
N GLY A 179 1.12 -6.47 18.67
CA GLY A 179 1.45 -5.07 18.70
C GLY A 179 2.22 -4.54 17.48
N ALA A 180 2.52 -5.35 16.47
CA ALA A 180 3.17 -4.92 15.23
C ALA A 180 2.23 -5.04 14.03
N VAL A 181 2.33 -4.11 13.06
CA VAL A 181 1.65 -4.24 11.77
C VAL A 181 2.33 -5.36 10.98
N ILE A 182 1.57 -6.35 10.54
CA ILE A 182 2.08 -7.48 9.75
C ILE A 182 1.50 -7.54 8.34
N SER A 183 0.53 -6.68 8.02
CA SER A 183 0.00 -6.50 6.67
C SER A 183 -0.73 -5.16 6.58
N ASP A 184 -0.51 -4.46 5.48
CA ASP A 184 -1.15 -3.21 5.05
C ASP A 184 -1.82 -3.37 3.68
N THR A 185 -2.00 -4.63 3.23
CA THR A 185 -2.51 -4.98 1.90
C THR A 185 -3.75 -5.88 1.95
N PRO A 186 -4.60 -5.83 0.89
CA PRO A 186 -4.54 -4.95 -0.27
C PRO A 186 -4.77 -3.48 0.12
N SER A 187 -4.03 -2.57 -0.52
CA SER A 187 -4.19 -1.12 -0.34
C SER A 187 -4.60 -0.50 -1.68
N PHE A 188 -5.83 -0.01 -1.76
CA PHE A 188 -6.41 0.54 -2.99
C PHE A 188 -6.74 2.02 -2.84
N TRP A 189 -6.33 2.80 -3.84
CA TRP A 189 -6.52 4.24 -3.94
C TRP A 189 -6.97 4.60 -5.35
N GLY A 190 -8.07 5.31 -5.49
CA GLY A 190 -8.59 5.74 -6.80
C GLY A 190 -8.95 7.22 -6.80
N ALA A 191 -9.08 7.79 -7.98
CA ALA A 191 -9.52 9.17 -8.15
C ALA A 191 -10.37 9.33 -9.40
N ASN A 192 -11.54 9.89 -9.24
CA ASN A 192 -12.40 10.35 -10.32
C ASN A 192 -13.06 11.68 -9.90
N PRO A 193 -12.71 12.79 -10.55
CA PRO A 193 -11.79 12.92 -11.69
C PRO A 193 -10.29 12.80 -11.29
N THR A 194 -9.43 12.51 -12.28
CA THR A 194 -7.97 12.60 -12.14
C THR A 194 -7.53 14.02 -11.79
N ILE A 195 -8.17 15.02 -12.41
CA ILE A 195 -7.95 16.46 -12.17
C ILE A 195 -9.31 17.11 -11.90
N VAL A 196 -9.44 17.75 -10.76
CA VAL A 196 -10.62 18.54 -10.43
C VAL A 196 -10.68 19.78 -11.32
N ARG A 197 -11.72 19.91 -12.13
CA ARG A 197 -11.87 21.03 -13.10
C ARG A 197 -12.84 22.10 -12.63
N ASP A 198 -13.89 21.69 -11.95
CA ASP A 198 -14.95 22.55 -11.49
C ASP A 198 -14.98 22.67 -9.97
N PHE A 199 -15.29 23.86 -9.46
CA PHE A 199 -15.53 24.04 -8.05
C PHE A 199 -16.83 23.35 -7.63
N VAL A 200 -16.74 22.50 -6.62
CA VAL A 200 -17.88 21.85 -5.97
C VAL A 200 -17.77 22.06 -4.47
N THR A 201 -18.88 22.46 -3.83
CA THR A 201 -18.93 22.63 -2.37
C THR A 201 -18.63 21.30 -1.67
N GLY A 202 -17.63 21.29 -0.78
CA GLY A 202 -17.17 20.09 -0.08
C GLY A 202 -16.25 19.18 -0.90
N GLY A 203 -16.03 19.48 -2.19
CA GLY A 203 -15.03 18.84 -3.02
C GLY A 203 -13.64 19.47 -2.87
N PRO A 204 -12.59 18.82 -3.42
CA PRO A 204 -11.25 19.40 -3.42
C PRO A 204 -11.16 20.65 -4.29
N ALA A 205 -10.11 21.44 -4.09
CA ALA A 205 -9.86 22.65 -4.88
C ALA A 205 -9.65 22.33 -6.38
N VAL A 206 -10.06 23.28 -7.25
CA VAL A 206 -9.80 23.18 -8.70
C VAL A 206 -8.30 23.04 -8.97
N GLY A 207 -7.94 22.17 -9.88
CA GLY A 207 -6.57 21.79 -10.20
C GLY A 207 -6.01 20.67 -9.34
N THR A 208 -6.74 20.19 -8.32
CA THR A 208 -6.28 19.06 -7.49
C THR A 208 -6.14 17.78 -8.31
N ARG A 209 -4.98 17.12 -8.19
CA ARG A 209 -4.68 15.78 -8.68
C ARG A 209 -4.33 14.89 -7.49
N THR A 210 -5.24 13.99 -7.12
CA THR A 210 -5.11 13.21 -5.89
C THR A 210 -4.01 12.16 -5.96
N LEU A 211 -3.80 11.55 -7.12
CA LEU A 211 -2.79 10.52 -7.41
C LEU A 211 -1.74 11.03 -8.41
N ALA A 212 -1.28 12.27 -8.22
CA ALA A 212 -0.33 12.91 -9.14
C ALA A 212 1.02 12.21 -9.17
N ALA A 213 1.59 11.89 -8.01
CA ALA A 213 2.93 11.30 -7.94
C ALA A 213 2.99 9.91 -8.58
N GLU A 214 1.97 9.10 -8.36
CA GLU A 214 1.86 7.76 -8.94
C GLU A 214 1.79 7.83 -10.47
N GLU A 215 1.02 8.77 -11.02
CA GLU A 215 0.90 8.95 -12.46
C GLU A 215 2.16 9.57 -13.08
N GLU A 216 2.70 10.63 -12.46
CA GLU A 216 3.86 11.37 -12.96
C GLU A 216 5.13 10.54 -13.00
N HIS A 217 5.45 9.80 -11.93
CA HIS A 217 6.62 8.92 -11.91
C HIS A 217 6.49 7.75 -12.91
N GLY A 218 5.26 7.26 -13.14
CA GLY A 218 5.02 6.27 -14.19
C GLY A 218 5.36 6.82 -15.58
N PHE A 219 4.88 8.03 -15.92
CA PHE A 219 5.21 8.70 -17.17
C PHE A 219 6.69 9.10 -17.27
N GLU A 220 7.26 9.61 -16.18
CA GLU A 220 8.68 9.97 -16.14
C GLU A 220 9.55 8.75 -16.49
N LEU A 221 9.27 7.59 -15.89
CA LEU A 221 10.04 6.39 -16.17
C LEU A 221 9.89 5.92 -17.60
N VAL A 222 8.66 5.72 -18.11
CA VAL A 222 8.46 5.21 -19.49
C VAL A 222 9.03 6.15 -20.55
N ASN A 223 9.00 7.46 -20.30
CA ASN A 223 9.56 8.45 -21.24
C ASN A 223 11.08 8.60 -21.13
N ALA A 224 11.69 8.24 -19.99
CA ALA A 224 13.14 8.21 -19.81
C ALA A 224 13.82 6.98 -20.45
N LEU A 225 13.05 5.96 -20.86
CA LEU A 225 13.57 4.75 -21.49
C LEU A 225 14.03 5.05 -22.93
N ASP A 226 15.16 4.47 -23.32
CA ASP A 226 15.59 4.49 -24.72
C ASP A 226 14.77 3.53 -25.61
N ALA A 227 15.05 3.52 -26.90
CA ALA A 227 14.29 2.74 -27.88
C ALA A 227 14.39 1.21 -27.65
N GLU A 228 15.54 0.70 -27.19
CA GLU A 228 15.71 -0.73 -26.91
C GLU A 228 15.02 -1.11 -25.60
N GLN A 229 15.15 -0.28 -24.57
CA GLN A 229 14.47 -0.49 -23.29
C GLN A 229 12.94 -0.45 -23.45
N LYS A 230 12.41 0.43 -24.30
CA LYS A 230 10.97 0.49 -24.59
C LYS A 230 10.41 -0.77 -25.21
N LYS A 231 11.20 -1.55 -25.96
CA LYS A 231 10.77 -2.85 -26.51
C LYS A 231 10.47 -3.88 -25.42
N ASP A 232 11.25 -3.83 -24.33
CA ASP A 232 11.01 -4.70 -23.17
C ASP A 232 9.90 -4.14 -22.26
N ALA A 233 9.88 -2.82 -22.04
CA ALA A 233 8.99 -2.17 -21.08
C ALA A 233 7.55 -2.04 -21.57
N ILE A 234 7.34 -1.68 -22.85
CA ILE A 234 6.01 -1.48 -23.44
C ILE A 234 5.46 -2.83 -23.88
N VAL A 235 4.60 -3.40 -23.05
CA VAL A 235 4.03 -4.75 -23.26
C VAL A 235 2.90 -4.72 -24.31
N SER A 236 2.16 -3.60 -24.41
CA SER A 236 1.08 -3.41 -25.38
C SER A 236 0.82 -1.93 -25.66
N ASP A 237 0.39 -1.61 -26.86
CA ASP A 237 -0.11 -0.30 -27.25
C ASP A 237 -1.54 0.00 -26.73
N LYS A 238 -2.18 -0.98 -26.13
CA LYS A 238 -3.53 -0.87 -25.56
C LYS A 238 -3.50 -1.07 -24.04
N ALA A 239 -3.97 -0.08 -23.31
CA ALA A 239 -4.20 -0.21 -21.88
C ALA A 239 -5.39 -1.13 -21.58
N PRO A 240 -5.33 -1.98 -20.55
CA PRO A 240 -6.51 -2.63 -19.99
C PRO A 240 -7.46 -1.61 -19.38
N ALA A 241 -8.74 -1.92 -19.33
CA ALA A 241 -9.74 -1.04 -18.75
C ALA A 241 -9.69 -1.01 -17.21
N GLU A 242 -9.02 -2.00 -16.59
CA GLU A 242 -9.00 -2.17 -15.14
C GLU A 242 -7.71 -2.90 -14.70
N TYR A 243 -7.30 -2.73 -13.45
CA TYR A 243 -6.23 -3.50 -12.83
C TYR A 243 -6.64 -4.96 -12.61
N ARG A 244 -5.65 -5.83 -12.41
CA ARG A 244 -5.89 -7.29 -12.35
C ARG A 244 -6.44 -7.71 -10.98
N ALA A 245 -7.30 -8.73 -10.99
CA ALA A 245 -7.87 -9.36 -9.78
C ALA A 245 -8.52 -8.37 -8.79
N GLY A 246 -9.21 -7.35 -9.31
CA GLY A 246 -10.02 -6.43 -8.50
C GLY A 246 -11.03 -7.17 -7.64
N GLY A 247 -11.05 -6.90 -6.34
CA GLY A 247 -11.94 -7.55 -5.38
C GLY A 247 -11.60 -9.00 -5.04
N GLN A 248 -10.57 -9.60 -5.65
CA GLN A 248 -10.12 -10.95 -5.26
C GLN A 248 -9.33 -10.89 -3.96
N PRO A 249 -9.49 -11.89 -3.06
CA PRO A 249 -8.77 -11.93 -1.79
C PRO A 249 -7.24 -11.89 -1.92
N GLN A 250 -6.71 -12.53 -2.97
CA GLN A 250 -5.27 -12.62 -3.23
C GLN A 250 -4.91 -12.10 -4.62
N PRO A 251 -3.70 -11.55 -4.81
CA PRO A 251 -3.24 -11.16 -6.13
C PRO A 251 -3.01 -12.38 -7.02
N PRO A 252 -3.15 -12.25 -8.35
CA PRO A 252 -2.77 -13.31 -9.25
C PRO A 252 -1.25 -13.48 -9.21
N VAL A 253 -0.79 -14.70 -8.97
CA VAL A 253 0.62 -15.05 -9.09
C VAL A 253 0.93 -15.26 -10.58
N SER A 254 1.75 -14.39 -11.16
CA SER A 254 2.18 -14.49 -12.55
C SER A 254 3.66 -14.11 -12.66
N ALA A 255 4.30 -14.54 -13.73
CA ALA A 255 5.63 -14.04 -14.07
C ALA A 255 5.57 -12.51 -14.22
N PRO A 256 6.62 -11.78 -13.80
CA PRO A 256 6.70 -10.33 -14.02
C PRO A 256 6.76 -10.01 -15.52
N GLU A 257 6.20 -8.87 -15.90
CA GLU A 257 6.17 -8.38 -17.26
C GLU A 257 6.89 -7.04 -17.36
N GLY A 258 7.48 -6.75 -18.52
CA GLY A 258 8.17 -5.50 -18.76
C GLY A 258 9.68 -5.61 -18.59
N ILE A 259 10.34 -4.45 -18.36
CA ILE A 259 11.78 -4.34 -18.21
C ILE A 259 12.21 -4.56 -16.76
N ALA A 260 13.24 -5.38 -16.54
CA ALA A 260 13.83 -5.56 -15.22
C ALA A 260 14.72 -4.38 -14.82
N ALA A 261 14.74 -4.05 -13.53
CA ALA A 261 15.52 -2.92 -13.00
C ALA A 261 17.03 -3.05 -13.21
N ASP A 262 17.57 -4.26 -13.38
CA ASP A 262 18.98 -4.47 -13.70
C ASP A 262 19.36 -3.93 -15.11
N LYS A 263 18.39 -3.80 -16.02
CA LYS A 263 18.59 -3.23 -17.37
C LYS A 263 18.43 -1.70 -17.42
N LEU A 264 18.04 -1.08 -16.30
CA LEU A 264 17.87 0.38 -16.20
C LEU A 264 19.17 1.06 -15.85
N THR A 265 19.36 2.29 -16.34
CA THR A 265 20.43 3.19 -15.88
C THR A 265 20.20 3.60 -14.44
N GLU A 266 21.21 4.10 -13.74
CA GLU A 266 21.07 4.58 -12.36
C GLU A 266 20.05 5.74 -12.22
N ALA A 267 19.92 6.59 -13.23
CA ALA A 267 18.91 7.64 -13.25
C ALA A 267 17.49 7.06 -13.35
N GLN A 268 17.28 6.09 -14.23
CA GLN A 268 15.98 5.40 -14.38
C GLN A 268 15.62 4.56 -13.16
N LYS A 269 16.60 3.92 -12.51
CA LYS A 269 16.41 3.21 -11.23
C LYS A 269 15.91 4.13 -10.12
N LYS A 270 16.42 5.36 -10.07
CA LYS A 270 15.93 6.36 -9.11
C LYS A 270 14.48 6.74 -9.36
N ILE A 271 14.07 6.90 -10.62
CA ILE A 271 12.66 7.17 -10.97
C ILE A 271 11.77 5.99 -10.56
N LEU A 272 12.18 4.75 -10.87
CA LEU A 272 11.45 3.55 -10.44
C LEU A 272 11.34 3.45 -8.92
N TRP A 273 12.41 3.79 -8.20
CA TRP A 273 12.38 3.83 -6.73
C TRP A 273 11.43 4.90 -6.21
N SER A 274 11.47 6.12 -6.76
CA SER A 274 10.52 7.20 -6.40
C SER A 274 9.07 6.83 -6.69
N LEU A 275 8.81 6.06 -7.76
CA LEU A 275 7.48 5.51 -8.01
C LEU A 275 7.04 4.56 -6.88
N ILE A 276 7.91 3.65 -6.43
CA ILE A 276 7.63 2.73 -5.33
C ILE A 276 7.43 3.51 -4.01
N GLU A 277 8.27 4.52 -3.75
CA GLU A 277 8.13 5.40 -2.59
C GLU A 277 6.80 6.16 -2.59
N ALA A 278 6.29 6.60 -3.76
CA ALA A 278 5.00 7.28 -3.85
C ALA A 278 3.85 6.43 -3.29
N TYR A 279 3.87 5.12 -3.53
CA TYR A 279 2.89 4.20 -2.94
C TYR A 279 3.08 3.98 -1.43
N ASN A 280 4.31 3.96 -0.95
CA ASN A 280 4.61 3.79 0.47
C ASN A 280 4.43 5.09 1.27
N SER A 281 4.41 6.25 0.60
CA SER A 281 4.24 7.56 1.25
C SER A 281 2.89 7.73 1.98
N HIS A 282 1.94 6.88 1.70
CA HIS A 282 0.62 6.85 2.37
C HIS A 282 0.68 6.28 3.79
N LEU A 283 1.66 5.43 4.06
CA LEU A 283 1.84 4.71 5.31
C LEU A 283 2.63 5.55 6.32
N THR A 284 2.55 5.18 7.59
CA THR A 284 3.44 5.71 8.62
C THR A 284 4.90 5.37 8.30
N GLU A 285 5.81 6.19 8.82
CA GLU A 285 7.24 6.09 8.50
C GLU A 285 7.81 4.68 8.75
N ASP A 286 7.47 4.07 9.88
CA ASP A 286 7.98 2.76 10.28
C ASP A 286 7.44 1.62 9.38
N VAL A 287 6.18 1.68 8.96
CA VAL A 287 5.60 0.69 8.05
C VAL A 287 6.14 0.87 6.63
N ALA A 288 6.22 2.12 6.16
CA ALA A 288 6.79 2.43 4.85
C ALA A 288 8.27 1.98 4.76
N ALA A 289 9.07 2.26 5.80
CA ALA A 289 10.47 1.84 5.84
C ALA A 289 10.60 0.33 5.77
N ALA A 290 9.80 -0.42 6.53
CA ALA A 290 9.83 -1.88 6.52
C ALA A 290 9.48 -2.47 5.13
N ASN A 291 8.50 -1.90 4.44
CA ASN A 291 8.17 -2.32 3.07
C ASN A 291 9.33 -2.05 2.09
N LEU A 292 9.98 -0.90 2.19
CA LEU A 292 11.11 -0.55 1.33
C LEU A 292 12.35 -1.42 1.64
N GLU A 293 12.64 -1.66 2.92
CA GLU A 293 13.71 -2.57 3.36
C GLU A 293 13.49 -4.01 2.84
N GLU A 294 12.24 -4.49 2.84
CA GLU A 294 11.89 -5.79 2.28
C GLU A 294 12.18 -5.86 0.77
N ILE A 295 11.83 -4.81 0.01
CA ILE A 295 12.11 -4.74 -1.44
C ILE A 295 13.61 -4.74 -1.71
N GLU A 296 14.40 -4.02 -0.91
CA GLU A 296 15.86 -4.04 -1.02
C GLU A 296 16.44 -5.42 -0.70
N ALA A 297 15.98 -6.05 0.38
CA ALA A 297 16.42 -7.38 0.80
C ALA A 297 16.08 -8.46 -0.24
N ASP A 298 14.90 -8.36 -0.86
CA ASP A 298 14.49 -9.24 -1.95
C ASP A 298 15.29 -9.01 -3.24
N GLY A 299 16.01 -7.88 -3.34
CA GLY A 299 16.88 -7.50 -4.44
C GLY A 299 16.17 -6.67 -5.51
N PHE A 300 16.39 -5.36 -5.46
CA PHE A 300 15.79 -4.38 -6.38
C PHE A 300 16.00 -4.70 -7.87
N LYS A 301 17.09 -5.38 -8.23
CA LYS A 301 17.36 -5.82 -9.62
C LYS A 301 16.28 -6.76 -10.18
N ARG A 302 15.49 -7.39 -9.31
CA ARG A 302 14.40 -8.31 -9.67
C ARG A 302 13.03 -7.61 -9.72
N VAL A 303 13.00 -6.29 -9.63
CA VAL A 303 11.81 -5.49 -9.83
C VAL A 303 11.64 -5.22 -11.33
N TYR A 304 10.43 -5.39 -11.84
CA TYR A 304 10.07 -5.19 -13.25
C TYR A 304 9.08 -4.05 -13.38
N PHE A 305 9.22 -3.29 -14.44
CA PHE A 305 8.29 -2.23 -14.84
C PHE A 305 7.70 -2.54 -16.21
N GLY A 306 6.40 -2.75 -16.27
CA GLY A 306 5.65 -2.94 -17.51
C GLY A 306 4.68 -1.80 -17.76
N TRP A 307 4.54 -1.40 -19.02
CA TRP A 307 3.67 -0.32 -19.49
C TRP A 307 2.72 -0.81 -20.58
N TRP A 308 1.48 -0.30 -20.57
CA TRP A 308 0.45 -0.55 -21.57
C TRP A 308 -0.25 0.75 -21.93
N GLY A 309 -0.52 0.96 -23.23
CA GLY A 309 -1.23 2.13 -23.73
C GLY A 309 -0.32 3.31 -24.06
N ALA A 310 -0.91 4.51 -24.06
CA ALA A 310 -0.23 5.73 -24.46
C ALA A 310 0.81 6.18 -23.43
N THR A 311 1.86 6.85 -23.91
CA THR A 311 2.93 7.43 -23.08
C THR A 311 2.75 8.95 -22.87
N GLU A 312 1.53 9.44 -23.09
CA GLU A 312 1.14 10.85 -22.91
C GLU A 312 -0.10 10.97 -22.03
N PRO A 313 -0.20 12.02 -21.19
CA PRO A 313 -1.33 12.23 -20.28
C PRO A 313 -2.66 12.43 -21.01
N GLY A 314 -3.75 11.96 -20.38
CA GLY A 314 -5.11 12.11 -20.88
C GLY A 314 -5.53 11.07 -21.91
N VAL A 315 -4.66 10.13 -22.22
CA VAL A 315 -4.96 8.94 -23.03
C VAL A 315 -4.83 7.71 -22.16
N GLY A 316 -5.63 6.66 -22.44
CA GLY A 316 -5.66 5.44 -21.63
C GLY A 316 -4.27 4.82 -21.46
N HIS A 317 -3.86 4.61 -20.22
CA HIS A 317 -2.58 4.00 -19.87
C HIS A 317 -2.69 3.16 -18.59
N TYR A 318 -1.79 2.22 -18.48
CA TYR A 318 -1.65 1.34 -17.33
C TYR A 318 -0.18 0.98 -17.16
N TYR A 319 0.26 0.88 -15.93
CA TYR A 319 1.55 0.28 -15.62
C TYR A 319 1.42 -0.72 -14.46
N ARG A 320 2.40 -1.64 -14.43
CA ARG A 320 2.58 -2.60 -13.35
C ARG A 320 4.05 -2.60 -12.94
N VAL A 321 4.28 -2.52 -11.64
CA VAL A 321 5.60 -2.80 -11.06
C VAL A 321 5.49 -4.04 -10.20
N GLN A 322 6.36 -5.00 -10.44
CA GLN A 322 6.34 -6.26 -9.71
C GLN A 322 7.73 -6.63 -9.23
N GLY A 323 7.88 -6.79 -7.93
CA GLY A 323 9.03 -7.40 -7.28
C GLY A 323 8.71 -8.82 -6.80
N PRO A 324 9.63 -9.47 -6.07
CA PRO A 324 9.39 -10.80 -5.53
C PRO A 324 8.31 -10.85 -4.44
N SER A 325 8.18 -9.78 -3.64
CA SER A 325 7.24 -9.68 -2.51
C SER A 325 6.00 -8.85 -2.77
N PHE A 326 6.00 -8.03 -3.83
CA PHE A 326 4.92 -7.07 -4.07
C PHE A 326 4.54 -6.95 -5.54
N VAL A 327 3.35 -6.45 -5.77
CA VAL A 327 2.90 -5.91 -7.05
C VAL A 327 2.10 -4.64 -6.81
N LEU A 328 2.39 -3.61 -7.60
CA LEU A 328 1.56 -2.43 -7.70
C LEU A 328 1.06 -2.26 -9.14
N GLU A 329 -0.15 -1.77 -9.26
CA GLU A 329 -0.79 -1.53 -10.55
C GLU A 329 -1.47 -0.16 -10.55
N PHE A 330 -1.43 0.50 -11.69
CA PHE A 330 -2.07 1.78 -11.94
C PHE A 330 -2.77 1.75 -13.28
N VAL A 331 -3.99 2.22 -13.33
CA VAL A 331 -4.73 2.40 -14.58
C VAL A 331 -5.45 3.75 -14.58
N ASN A 332 -5.34 4.47 -15.68
CA ASN A 332 -6.18 5.62 -16.00
C ASN A 332 -6.72 5.41 -17.42
N TYR A 333 -7.91 4.85 -17.52
CA TYR A 333 -8.45 4.41 -18.82
C TYR A 333 -9.84 4.99 -19.09
N GLN A 334 -10.72 5.01 -18.09
CA GLN A 334 -12.10 5.40 -18.27
C GLN A 334 -12.22 6.92 -18.46
N ASN A 335 -13.11 7.34 -19.34
CA ASN A 335 -13.43 8.75 -19.48
C ASN A 335 -14.18 9.25 -18.25
N GLY A 336 -13.90 10.46 -17.83
CA GLY A 336 -14.75 11.18 -16.87
C GLY A 336 -16.14 11.46 -17.45
N VAL A 337 -17.10 11.77 -16.59
CA VAL A 337 -18.45 12.15 -17.04
C VAL A 337 -18.35 13.38 -17.94
N GLY A 338 -18.82 13.23 -19.20
CA GLY A 338 -18.75 14.31 -20.18
C GLY A 338 -17.37 14.61 -20.75
N ASP A 339 -16.37 13.79 -20.48
CA ASP A 339 -14.99 13.92 -20.96
C ASP A 339 -14.66 12.84 -22.01
N THR A 340 -13.81 13.20 -22.98
CA THR A 340 -13.25 12.28 -23.97
C THR A 340 -11.86 11.78 -23.58
N LYS A 341 -11.29 12.30 -22.48
CA LYS A 341 -9.96 11.95 -21.99
C LYS A 341 -10.06 10.92 -20.86
N ALA A 342 -9.04 10.08 -20.74
CA ALA A 342 -8.84 9.26 -19.57
C ALA A 342 -8.75 10.15 -18.33
N ASN A 343 -9.68 9.98 -17.40
CA ASN A 343 -9.86 10.87 -16.24
C ASN A 343 -10.35 10.11 -14.99
N HIS A 344 -10.00 8.82 -14.87
CA HIS A 344 -10.47 7.94 -13.82
C HIS A 344 -9.37 6.95 -13.44
N ILE A 345 -8.73 7.18 -12.29
CA ILE A 345 -7.58 6.40 -11.83
C ILE A 345 -8.02 5.31 -10.85
N HIS A 346 -7.51 4.10 -11.07
CA HIS A 346 -7.43 3.04 -10.08
C HIS A 346 -5.97 2.67 -9.84
N SER A 347 -5.60 2.54 -8.58
CA SER A 347 -4.24 2.26 -8.14
C SER A 347 -4.28 1.28 -6.95
N VAL A 348 -3.46 0.22 -6.98
CA VAL A 348 -3.47 -0.81 -5.96
C VAL A 348 -2.05 -1.28 -5.64
N TRP A 349 -1.80 -1.53 -4.37
CA TRP A 349 -0.63 -2.23 -3.85
C TRP A 349 -1.06 -3.56 -3.23
N ARG A 350 -0.41 -4.66 -3.63
CA ARG A 350 -0.72 -6.02 -3.16
C ARG A 350 0.56 -6.73 -2.72
N SER A 351 0.44 -7.61 -1.73
CA SER A 351 1.55 -8.47 -1.29
C SER A 351 1.57 -9.79 -2.06
N LEU A 352 2.70 -10.12 -2.67
CA LEU A 352 2.94 -11.45 -3.26
C LEU A 352 3.37 -12.49 -2.21
N LYS A 353 3.44 -12.12 -0.93
CA LYS A 353 3.51 -13.05 0.21
C LYS A 353 2.13 -13.39 0.78
N GLY A 354 1.12 -12.66 0.35
CA GLY A 354 -0.29 -12.83 0.69
C GLY A 354 -0.89 -11.59 1.34
N ASP A 355 -1.99 -11.13 0.77
CA ASP A 355 -2.78 -10.03 1.34
C ASP A 355 -3.48 -10.46 2.62
N PHE A 356 -3.88 -9.50 3.45
CA PHE A 356 -4.56 -9.73 4.74
C PHE A 356 -3.76 -10.59 5.74
N ALA A 357 -2.43 -10.64 5.61
CA ALA A 357 -1.57 -11.59 6.33
C ALA A 357 -2.02 -13.07 6.15
N LEU A 358 -2.60 -13.40 5.02
CA LEU A 358 -2.94 -14.77 4.63
C LEU A 358 -1.90 -15.28 3.64
N PRO A 359 -1.33 -16.49 3.87
CA PRO A 359 -0.39 -17.05 2.91
C PRO A 359 -1.08 -17.22 1.55
N LEU A 360 -0.32 -16.99 0.47
CA LEU A 360 -0.80 -17.38 -0.85
C LEU A 360 -1.07 -18.89 -0.84
N ASP A 361 -2.22 -19.30 -1.31
CA ASP A 361 -2.45 -20.71 -1.60
C ASP A 361 -1.37 -21.14 -2.59
N SER A 362 -0.55 -22.12 -2.19
CA SER A 362 0.38 -22.75 -3.10
C SER A 362 -0.44 -23.18 -4.33
N ALA A 363 -0.12 -22.59 -5.48
CA ALA A 363 -0.82 -22.86 -6.72
C ALA A 363 -1.01 -24.38 -6.88
N LYS A 364 -2.27 -24.80 -6.83
CA LYS A 364 -2.66 -26.18 -7.12
C LYS A 364 -2.57 -26.43 -8.60
#